data_7c2317bffe49fa48e0985f8c4fca65d0
#
_entry.id   7c2317bffe49fa48e0985f8c4fca65d0
#
_cell.length_a   1.000
_cell.length_b   1.000
_cell.length_c   1.000
_cell.angle_alpha   90.00
_cell.angle_beta   90.00
_cell.angle_gamma   90.00
#
_symmetry.space_group_name_H-M   'P 1'
#
loop_
_entity.id
_entity.type
_entity.pdbx_description
1 polymer ?
#
loop_
_entity_poly.entity_id
_entity_poly.type
_entity_poly.pdbx_seq_one_letter_code
_entity_poly.pdbx_strand_id
1 'polypeptide(L)'
;PAEFAKFATALAVAKFMSTYGFDMQNWKHFAAALAIVVLPMLFIVAQKETGSALVYLSFFLMFYREGMPGGILFTGVAMILYFVIGIKYEQVLLWDTPTSLGKFAVLLMVQIFSAGMVYDYCKDKAKALQIASVSIGITLVFLLFSKFVIPFDIVWIQIGISVLLIGYLLYHGLYTRMRNYFYILIFAVGSIAFFYSADFVLNNVMEPHQRVRINVLLGLDEDLAGAGYNVHQSEIAIGSGGLKGKGFLNGTQTKLKFVPEQDTDFIFCTVGEEEGFVGAAGVLLLFLALILRLIKIAERQPFRFGRIYGYCVLSIFLFHVFINVGMVLGLTPVIGIPLPFFSYGGSSLWGFTILLFIFLRIDASRNFTN
;
A
#
# COMPACT_ATOMS: atom_id res chain seq x y z
N PRO A 1 -8.02 11.28 19.24
CA PRO A 1 -7.84 9.92 19.81
C PRO A 1 -6.96 9.05 18.94
N ALA A 2 -7.10 9.07 17.60
CA ALA A 2 -6.37 8.22 16.66
C ALA A 2 -4.83 8.37 16.76
N GLU A 3 -4.31 9.58 16.95
CA GLU A 3 -2.88 9.84 17.12
C GLU A 3 -2.29 9.12 18.34
N PHE A 4 -3.02 9.12 19.44
CA PHE A 4 -2.61 8.44 20.67
C PHE A 4 -2.76 6.91 20.56
N ALA A 5 -3.75 6.42 19.81
CA ALA A 5 -3.94 5.00 19.60
C ALA A 5 -2.76 4.35 18.86
N LYS A 6 -2.07 5.08 17.97
CA LYS A 6 -0.90 4.57 17.21
C LYS A 6 0.24 4.14 18.13
N PHE A 7 0.68 4.99 19.07
CA PHE A 7 1.77 4.60 19.96
C PHE A 7 1.34 3.55 20.99
N ALA A 8 0.09 3.60 21.46
CA ALA A 8 -0.44 2.56 22.35
C ALA A 8 -0.46 1.19 21.66
N THR A 9 -0.92 1.13 20.41
CA THR A 9 -0.89 -0.10 19.60
C THR A 9 0.55 -0.58 19.36
N ALA A 10 1.48 0.33 19.06
CA ALA A 10 2.88 -0.01 18.86
C ALA A 10 3.50 -0.65 20.12
N LEU A 11 3.21 -0.10 21.32
CA LEU A 11 3.64 -0.68 22.60
C LEU A 11 3.00 -2.05 22.87
N ALA A 12 1.69 -2.17 22.63
CA ALA A 12 0.94 -3.41 22.83
C ALA A 12 1.48 -4.55 21.96
N VAL A 13 1.65 -4.28 20.66
CA VAL A 13 2.21 -5.25 19.69
C VAL A 13 3.65 -5.62 20.08
N ALA A 14 4.49 -4.61 20.38
CA ALA A 14 5.88 -4.86 20.79
C ALA A 14 5.95 -5.73 22.06
N LYS A 15 5.10 -5.46 23.06
CA LYS A 15 5.02 -6.26 24.27
C LYS A 15 4.55 -7.68 23.99
N PHE A 16 3.49 -7.84 23.22
CA PHE A 16 2.94 -9.15 22.88
C PHE A 16 3.94 -10.00 22.12
N MET A 17 4.56 -9.46 21.06
CA MET A 17 5.52 -10.19 20.22
C MET A 17 6.86 -10.43 20.90
N SER A 18 7.18 -9.70 21.97
CA SER A 18 8.39 -9.93 22.77
C SER A 18 8.24 -11.02 23.84
N THR A 19 7.04 -11.58 24.03
CA THR A 19 6.77 -12.64 25.00
C THR A 19 7.53 -13.91 24.64
N TYR A 20 8.00 -14.62 25.67
CA TYR A 20 8.70 -15.90 25.50
C TYR A 20 7.83 -16.92 24.74
N GLY A 21 8.41 -17.61 23.75
CA GLY A 21 7.71 -18.59 22.94
C GLY A 21 6.87 -17.98 21.78
N PHE A 22 6.88 -16.66 21.58
CA PHE A 22 6.25 -16.07 20.42
C PHE A 22 6.99 -16.45 19.12
N ASP A 23 6.23 -17.03 18.19
CA ASP A 23 6.71 -17.39 16.85
C ASP A 23 5.77 -16.82 15.78
N MET A 24 6.32 -16.03 14.86
CA MET A 24 5.60 -15.39 13.78
C MET A 24 5.09 -16.37 12.71
N GLN A 25 5.72 -17.55 12.62
CA GLN A 25 5.28 -18.59 11.70
C GLN A 25 4.07 -19.38 12.24
N ASN A 26 3.81 -19.29 13.54
CA ASN A 26 2.62 -19.88 14.14
C ASN A 26 1.40 -18.98 13.84
N TRP A 27 0.45 -19.51 13.07
CA TRP A 27 -0.74 -18.80 12.65
C TRP A 27 -1.55 -18.19 13.82
N LYS A 28 -1.61 -18.87 14.95
CA LYS A 28 -2.33 -18.36 16.14
C LYS A 28 -1.66 -17.12 16.71
N HIS A 29 -0.32 -17.13 16.81
CA HIS A 29 0.46 -15.99 17.29
C HIS A 29 0.37 -14.82 16.31
N PHE A 30 0.49 -15.10 15.01
CA PHE A 30 0.33 -14.08 13.97
C PHE A 30 -1.06 -13.46 13.98
N ALA A 31 -2.12 -14.27 14.02
CA ALA A 31 -3.49 -13.78 14.07
C ALA A 31 -3.78 -12.94 15.33
N ALA A 32 -3.24 -13.31 16.48
CA ALA A 32 -3.36 -12.54 17.71
C ALA A 32 -2.62 -11.19 17.62
N ALA A 33 -1.39 -11.17 17.06
CA ALA A 33 -0.65 -9.93 16.84
C ALA A 33 -1.37 -9.02 15.83
N LEU A 34 -1.91 -9.60 14.75
CA LEU A 34 -2.70 -8.89 13.75
C LEU A 34 -3.98 -8.32 14.38
N ALA A 35 -4.66 -9.07 15.24
CA ALA A 35 -5.87 -8.59 15.93
C ALA A 35 -5.61 -7.34 16.80
N ILE A 36 -4.44 -7.25 17.45
CA ILE A 36 -4.04 -6.07 18.24
C ILE A 36 -3.93 -4.83 17.34
N VAL A 37 -3.52 -4.98 16.07
CA VAL A 37 -3.41 -3.88 15.11
C VAL A 37 -4.76 -3.57 14.45
N VAL A 38 -5.50 -4.60 14.06
CA VAL A 38 -6.77 -4.45 13.33
C VAL A 38 -7.88 -3.91 14.23
N LEU A 39 -7.91 -4.29 15.51
CA LEU A 39 -8.98 -3.86 16.42
C LEU A 39 -9.05 -2.32 16.56
N PRO A 40 -7.97 -1.58 16.89
CA PRO A 40 -8.01 -0.12 16.90
C PRO A 40 -8.31 0.47 15.53
N MET A 41 -7.78 -0.11 14.45
CA MET A 41 -8.06 0.33 13.09
C MET A 41 -9.56 0.29 12.79
N LEU A 42 -10.28 -0.78 13.17
CA LEU A 42 -11.73 -0.90 12.97
C LEU A 42 -12.50 0.17 13.73
N PHE A 43 -12.10 0.48 14.98
CA PHE A 43 -12.73 1.56 15.73
C PHE A 43 -12.52 2.93 15.10
N ILE A 44 -11.34 3.19 14.53
CA ILE A 44 -11.03 4.45 13.82
C ILE A 44 -11.85 4.54 12.52
N VAL A 45 -11.99 3.46 11.77
CA VAL A 45 -12.86 3.39 10.58
C VAL A 45 -14.31 3.68 10.95
N ALA A 46 -14.81 3.12 12.08
CA ALA A 46 -16.15 3.37 12.57
C ALA A 46 -16.39 4.85 12.94
N GLN A 47 -15.32 5.60 13.28
CA GLN A 47 -15.35 7.04 13.50
C GLN A 47 -15.27 7.87 12.21
N LYS A 48 -15.26 7.22 11.04
CA LYS A 48 -15.08 7.83 9.69
C LYS A 48 -13.72 8.51 9.47
N GLU A 49 -12.72 8.23 10.31
CA GLU A 49 -11.35 8.72 10.16
C GLU A 49 -10.50 7.73 9.31
N THR A 50 -10.86 7.55 8.03
CA THR A 50 -10.22 6.56 7.15
C THR A 50 -8.72 6.82 6.96
N GLY A 51 -8.28 8.09 6.95
CA GLY A 51 -6.88 8.46 6.82
C GLY A 51 -6.02 7.90 7.96
N SER A 52 -6.44 8.16 9.20
CA SER A 52 -5.74 7.65 10.39
C SER A 52 -5.74 6.12 10.46
N ALA A 53 -6.81 5.47 9.97
CA ALA A 53 -6.90 4.02 9.93
C ALA A 53 -5.89 3.40 8.96
N LEU A 54 -5.68 4.01 7.80
CA LEU A 54 -4.72 3.52 6.79
C LEU A 54 -3.28 3.49 7.31
N VAL A 55 -2.93 4.34 8.28
CA VAL A 55 -1.60 4.30 8.92
C VAL A 55 -1.31 2.94 9.55
N TYR A 56 -2.34 2.22 10.03
CA TYR A 56 -2.15 0.89 10.62
C TYR A 56 -1.66 -0.16 9.61
N LEU A 57 -1.86 0.06 8.31
CA LEU A 57 -1.26 -0.79 7.28
C LEU A 57 0.28 -0.73 7.31
N SER A 58 0.86 0.36 7.82
CA SER A 58 2.30 0.48 7.96
C SER A 58 2.93 -0.61 8.84
N PHE A 59 2.18 -1.14 9.84
CA PHE A 59 2.66 -2.23 10.70
C PHE A 59 3.02 -3.49 9.92
N PHE A 60 2.57 -3.62 8.66
CA PHE A 60 2.97 -4.69 7.77
C PHE A 60 4.49 -4.75 7.56
N LEU A 61 5.17 -3.61 7.52
CA LEU A 61 6.62 -3.54 7.42
C LEU A 61 7.30 -4.13 8.65
N MET A 62 6.78 -3.85 9.83
CA MET A 62 7.27 -4.42 11.09
C MET A 62 7.03 -5.94 11.12
N PHE A 63 5.84 -6.42 10.74
CA PHE A 63 5.54 -7.86 10.66
C PHE A 63 6.47 -8.58 9.68
N TYR A 64 6.71 -7.98 8.51
CA TYR A 64 7.65 -8.53 7.53
C TYR A 64 9.07 -8.65 8.11
N ARG A 65 9.55 -7.62 8.80
CA ARG A 65 10.87 -7.64 9.43
C ARG A 65 10.99 -8.71 10.54
N GLU A 66 9.93 -8.98 11.28
CA GLU A 66 9.89 -9.98 12.34
C GLU A 66 9.61 -11.43 11.85
N GLY A 67 9.62 -11.65 10.54
CA GLY A 67 9.59 -12.99 9.95
C GLY A 67 8.22 -13.43 9.43
N MET A 68 7.33 -12.50 9.11
CA MET A 68 6.09 -12.83 8.41
C MET A 68 6.39 -13.55 7.09
N PRO A 69 5.65 -14.62 6.75
CA PRO A 69 5.84 -15.32 5.49
C PRO A 69 5.74 -14.37 4.28
N GLY A 70 6.76 -14.40 3.40
CA GLY A 70 6.83 -13.52 2.23
C GLY A 70 5.64 -13.65 1.27
N GLY A 71 4.96 -14.79 1.26
CA GLY A 71 3.74 -15.00 0.48
C GLY A 71 2.59 -14.05 0.85
N ILE A 72 2.48 -13.66 2.13
CA ILE A 72 1.46 -12.69 2.57
C ILE A 72 1.76 -11.30 2.00
N LEU A 73 3.03 -10.87 2.05
CA LEU A 73 3.47 -9.60 1.45
C LEU A 73 3.24 -9.61 -0.06
N PHE A 74 3.65 -10.69 -0.73
CA PHE A 74 3.45 -10.87 -2.17
C PHE A 74 1.97 -10.77 -2.55
N THR A 75 1.09 -11.44 -1.80
CA THR A 75 -0.36 -11.39 -2.04
C THR A 75 -0.90 -9.96 -1.86
N GLY A 76 -0.47 -9.24 -0.82
CA GLY A 76 -0.87 -7.85 -0.61
C GLY A 76 -0.45 -6.92 -1.76
N VAL A 77 0.80 -7.04 -2.23
CA VAL A 77 1.29 -6.26 -3.38
C VAL A 77 0.54 -6.63 -4.66
N ALA A 78 0.30 -7.93 -4.89
CA ALA A 78 -0.47 -8.40 -6.06
C ALA A 78 -1.90 -7.83 -6.05
N MET A 79 -2.59 -7.81 -4.90
CA MET A 79 -3.93 -7.22 -4.77
C MET A 79 -3.94 -5.72 -5.11
N ILE A 80 -2.94 -4.96 -4.65
CA ILE A 80 -2.81 -3.53 -5.01
C ILE A 80 -2.63 -3.38 -6.52
N LEU A 81 -1.77 -4.20 -7.15
CA LEU A 81 -1.58 -4.18 -8.60
C LEU A 81 -2.86 -4.52 -9.36
N TYR A 82 -3.62 -5.53 -8.91
CA TYR A 82 -4.90 -5.89 -9.53
C TYR A 82 -5.91 -4.77 -9.43
N PHE A 83 -5.99 -4.11 -8.28
CA PHE A 83 -6.88 -2.97 -8.08
C PHE A 83 -6.51 -1.82 -9.01
N VAL A 84 -5.25 -1.39 -8.99
CA VAL A 84 -4.80 -0.24 -9.79
C VAL A 84 -4.95 -0.49 -11.30
N ILE A 85 -4.43 -1.63 -11.79
CA ILE A 85 -4.45 -1.94 -13.23
C ILE A 85 -5.88 -2.26 -13.68
N GLY A 86 -6.63 -2.99 -12.88
CA GLY A 86 -8.00 -3.37 -13.19
C GLY A 86 -8.90 -2.17 -13.41
N ILE A 87 -8.86 -1.19 -12.51
CA ILE A 87 -9.71 0.00 -12.56
C ILE A 87 -9.18 1.01 -13.60
N LYS A 88 -7.87 1.32 -13.56
CA LYS A 88 -7.30 2.32 -14.47
C LYS A 88 -7.54 2.00 -15.95
N TYR A 89 -7.44 0.73 -16.32
CA TYR A 89 -7.57 0.28 -17.70
C TYR A 89 -8.87 -0.46 -17.98
N GLU A 90 -9.90 -0.32 -17.15
CA GLU A 90 -11.18 -0.98 -17.34
C GLU A 90 -11.88 -0.55 -18.62
N GLN A 91 -11.88 0.77 -18.91
CA GLN A 91 -12.52 1.36 -20.07
C GLN A 91 -11.65 1.34 -21.33
N VAL A 92 -10.36 1.03 -21.19
CA VAL A 92 -9.42 0.93 -22.31
C VAL A 92 -9.62 -0.42 -23.00
N LEU A 93 -9.92 -0.39 -24.28
CA LEU A 93 -10.07 -1.59 -25.09
C LEU A 93 -8.71 -2.09 -25.59
N LEU A 94 -8.54 -3.41 -25.59
CA LEU A 94 -7.33 -4.06 -26.10
C LEU A 94 -7.35 -4.09 -27.62
N TRP A 95 -6.56 -3.23 -28.27
CA TRP A 95 -6.57 -2.99 -29.71
C TRP A 95 -8.01 -2.64 -30.17
N ASP A 96 -8.48 -3.21 -31.28
CA ASP A 96 -9.85 -3.00 -31.79
C ASP A 96 -10.83 -4.10 -31.36
N THR A 97 -10.55 -4.80 -30.23
CA THR A 97 -11.39 -5.88 -29.71
C THR A 97 -12.32 -5.37 -28.59
N PRO A 98 -13.47 -5.98 -28.34
CA PRO A 98 -14.37 -5.60 -27.25
C PRO A 98 -13.86 -5.99 -25.86
N THR A 99 -12.55 -6.27 -25.73
CA THR A 99 -11.93 -6.77 -24.52
C THR A 99 -11.41 -5.61 -23.66
N SER A 100 -11.83 -5.53 -22.39
CA SER A 100 -11.24 -4.61 -21.42
C SER A 100 -9.79 -4.97 -21.14
N LEU A 101 -8.87 -4.01 -21.37
CA LEU A 101 -7.45 -4.19 -21.08
C LEU A 101 -7.19 -4.45 -19.59
N GLY A 102 -7.93 -3.81 -18.69
CA GLY A 102 -7.80 -4.00 -17.25
C GLY A 102 -8.14 -5.43 -16.83
N LYS A 103 -9.30 -5.93 -17.24
CA LYS A 103 -9.74 -7.30 -16.91
C LYS A 103 -8.81 -8.36 -17.50
N PHE A 104 -8.39 -8.15 -18.76
CA PHE A 104 -7.43 -9.00 -19.44
C PHE A 104 -6.08 -9.08 -18.69
N ALA A 105 -5.50 -7.92 -18.36
CA ALA A 105 -4.19 -7.86 -17.72
C ALA A 105 -4.21 -8.49 -16.32
N VAL A 106 -5.25 -8.25 -15.52
CA VAL A 106 -5.36 -8.82 -14.17
C VAL A 106 -5.47 -10.34 -14.21
N LEU A 107 -6.35 -10.91 -15.06
CA LEU A 107 -6.48 -12.36 -15.17
C LEU A 107 -5.20 -13.03 -15.67
N LEU A 108 -4.49 -12.40 -16.61
CA LEU A 108 -3.20 -12.89 -17.08
C LEU A 108 -2.14 -12.83 -15.96
N MET A 109 -2.11 -11.75 -15.17
CA MET A 109 -1.20 -11.64 -14.02
C MET A 109 -1.48 -12.72 -12.97
N VAL A 110 -2.74 -13.03 -12.65
CA VAL A 110 -3.09 -14.11 -11.72
C VAL A 110 -2.53 -15.46 -12.20
N GLN A 111 -2.62 -15.76 -13.49
CA GLN A 111 -2.09 -16.98 -14.08
C GLN A 111 -0.56 -17.04 -14.00
N ILE A 112 0.13 -15.95 -14.36
CA ILE A 112 1.60 -15.86 -14.32
C ILE A 112 2.11 -15.95 -12.88
N PHE A 113 1.48 -15.23 -11.94
CA PHE A 113 1.87 -15.27 -10.53
C PHE A 113 1.65 -16.66 -9.92
N SER A 114 0.55 -17.33 -10.26
CA SER A 114 0.31 -18.70 -9.84
C SER A 114 1.37 -19.66 -10.37
N ALA A 115 1.79 -19.50 -11.63
CA ALA A 115 2.89 -20.28 -12.21
C ALA A 115 4.23 -19.99 -11.48
N GLY A 116 4.51 -18.72 -11.18
CA GLY A 116 5.67 -18.33 -10.40
C GLY A 116 5.69 -18.93 -8.99
N MET A 117 4.54 -18.97 -8.33
CA MET A 117 4.39 -19.61 -7.02
C MET A 117 4.59 -21.15 -7.10
N VAL A 118 4.15 -21.81 -8.16
CA VAL A 118 4.43 -23.25 -8.39
C VAL A 118 5.95 -23.46 -8.51
N TYR A 119 6.64 -22.60 -9.25
CA TYR A 119 8.10 -22.65 -9.36
C TYR A 119 8.80 -22.50 -7.99
N ASP A 120 8.38 -21.53 -7.21
CA ASP A 120 9.08 -21.20 -5.95
C ASP A 120 8.70 -22.10 -4.77
N TYR A 121 7.41 -22.36 -4.56
CA TYR A 121 6.94 -23.14 -3.41
C TYR A 121 6.92 -24.67 -3.64
N CYS A 122 6.62 -25.10 -4.88
CA CYS A 122 6.61 -26.54 -5.21
C CYS A 122 7.94 -27.01 -5.78
N LYS A 123 8.87 -26.08 -6.11
CA LYS A 123 10.17 -26.36 -6.75
C LYS A 123 10.07 -27.16 -8.05
N ASP A 124 8.92 -27.10 -8.72
CA ASP A 124 8.63 -27.85 -9.95
C ASP A 124 8.68 -26.88 -11.15
N LYS A 125 9.88 -26.73 -11.70
CA LYS A 125 10.14 -25.86 -12.85
C LYS A 125 9.37 -26.29 -14.11
N ALA A 126 9.24 -27.60 -14.32
CA ALA A 126 8.59 -28.16 -15.51
C ALA A 126 7.08 -27.79 -15.51
N LYS A 127 6.38 -28.00 -14.39
CA LYS A 127 4.96 -27.65 -14.26
C LYS A 127 4.72 -26.13 -14.28
N ALA A 128 5.59 -25.34 -13.63
CA ALA A 128 5.51 -23.89 -13.69
C ALA A 128 5.59 -23.38 -15.12
N LEU A 129 6.57 -23.90 -15.88
CA LEU A 129 6.74 -23.55 -17.30
C LEU A 129 5.55 -24.04 -18.15
N GLN A 130 5.04 -25.24 -17.89
CA GLN A 130 3.84 -25.76 -18.55
C GLN A 130 2.62 -24.87 -18.32
N ILE A 131 2.34 -24.48 -17.09
CA ILE A 131 1.23 -23.56 -16.76
C ILE A 131 1.41 -22.25 -17.52
N ALA A 132 2.58 -21.61 -17.42
CA ALA A 132 2.85 -20.33 -18.06
C ALA A 132 2.75 -20.43 -19.59
N SER A 133 3.37 -21.45 -20.21
CA SER A 133 3.36 -21.60 -21.67
C SER A 133 1.98 -21.92 -22.23
N VAL A 134 1.19 -22.74 -21.54
CA VAL A 134 -0.18 -23.06 -21.96
C VAL A 134 -1.07 -21.83 -21.81
N SER A 135 -0.99 -21.12 -20.67
CA SER A 135 -1.78 -19.90 -20.45
C SER A 135 -1.45 -18.82 -21.49
N ILE A 136 -0.18 -18.53 -21.69
CA ILE A 136 0.26 -17.51 -22.66
C ILE A 136 -0.05 -17.97 -24.09
N GLY A 137 0.20 -19.24 -24.43
CA GLY A 137 -0.04 -19.77 -25.77
C GLY A 137 -1.51 -19.71 -26.17
N ILE A 138 -2.42 -20.19 -25.32
CA ILE A 138 -3.86 -20.11 -25.57
C ILE A 138 -4.29 -18.65 -25.68
N THR A 139 -3.83 -17.80 -24.76
CA THR A 139 -4.13 -16.36 -24.80
C THR A 139 -3.71 -15.73 -26.12
N LEU A 140 -2.48 -15.97 -26.59
CA LEU A 140 -1.98 -15.43 -27.85
C LEU A 140 -2.77 -15.89 -29.06
N VAL A 141 -3.10 -17.18 -29.14
CA VAL A 141 -3.89 -17.75 -30.23
C VAL A 141 -5.26 -17.07 -30.33
N PHE A 142 -5.99 -16.99 -29.21
CA PHE A 142 -7.32 -16.38 -29.20
C PHE A 142 -7.26 -14.85 -29.35
N LEU A 143 -6.20 -14.21 -28.90
CA LEU A 143 -5.99 -12.78 -29.12
C LEU A 143 -5.76 -12.46 -30.61
N LEU A 144 -4.94 -13.25 -31.30
CA LEU A 144 -4.75 -13.13 -32.76
C LEU A 144 -6.05 -13.45 -33.51
N PHE A 145 -6.78 -14.48 -33.08
CA PHE A 145 -8.07 -14.84 -33.67
C PHE A 145 -9.12 -13.73 -33.51
N SER A 146 -9.23 -13.14 -32.30
CA SER A 146 -10.14 -12.02 -32.03
C SER A 146 -9.79 -10.76 -32.83
N LYS A 147 -8.48 -10.54 -33.09
CA LYS A 147 -8.03 -9.39 -33.86
C LYS A 147 -8.25 -9.54 -35.39
N PHE A 148 -7.99 -10.74 -35.95
CA PHE A 148 -7.92 -10.92 -37.40
C PHE A 148 -9.12 -11.62 -38.02
N VAL A 149 -9.91 -12.35 -37.23
CA VAL A 149 -11.00 -13.19 -37.76
C VAL A 149 -12.37 -12.70 -37.29
N ILE A 150 -12.68 -12.74 -36.01
CA ILE A 150 -13.96 -12.32 -35.44
C ILE A 150 -13.69 -11.64 -34.11
N PRO A 151 -14.07 -10.35 -33.96
CA PRO A 151 -13.90 -9.64 -32.69
C PRO A 151 -14.84 -10.22 -31.62
N PHE A 152 -14.27 -10.76 -30.55
CA PHE A 152 -15.00 -11.22 -29.36
C PHE A 152 -14.22 -10.88 -28.08
N ASP A 153 -14.92 -10.90 -26.93
CA ASP A 153 -14.28 -10.56 -25.65
C ASP A 153 -13.42 -11.73 -25.14
N ILE A 154 -12.11 -11.52 -25.14
CA ILE A 154 -11.09 -12.49 -24.71
C ILE A 154 -11.15 -12.73 -23.19
N VAL A 155 -11.79 -11.88 -22.41
CA VAL A 155 -11.97 -12.08 -20.95
C VAL A 155 -12.61 -13.44 -20.67
N TRP A 156 -13.56 -13.89 -21.47
CA TRP A 156 -14.19 -15.21 -21.33
C TRP A 156 -13.19 -16.36 -21.48
N ILE A 157 -12.25 -16.23 -22.40
CA ILE A 157 -11.18 -17.23 -22.58
C ILE A 157 -10.23 -17.20 -21.38
N GLN A 158 -9.89 -16.01 -20.87
CA GLN A 158 -9.06 -15.87 -19.67
C GLN A 158 -9.72 -16.47 -18.42
N ILE A 159 -11.03 -16.30 -18.28
CA ILE A 159 -11.80 -16.98 -17.22
C ILE A 159 -11.74 -18.50 -17.40
N GLY A 160 -11.92 -18.99 -18.62
CA GLY A 160 -11.79 -20.42 -18.93
C GLY A 160 -10.42 -20.99 -18.57
N ILE A 161 -9.34 -20.31 -18.96
CA ILE A 161 -7.96 -20.68 -18.59
C ILE A 161 -7.78 -20.67 -17.07
N SER A 162 -8.33 -19.68 -16.37
CA SER A 162 -8.24 -19.57 -14.91
C SER A 162 -8.99 -20.72 -14.22
N VAL A 163 -10.14 -21.13 -14.71
CA VAL A 163 -10.88 -22.30 -14.22
C VAL A 163 -10.07 -23.58 -14.43
N LEU A 164 -9.47 -23.76 -15.61
CA LEU A 164 -8.58 -24.90 -15.89
C LEU A 164 -7.36 -24.91 -14.96
N LEU A 165 -6.75 -23.75 -14.70
CA LEU A 165 -5.65 -23.59 -13.75
C LEU A 165 -6.06 -24.02 -12.34
N ILE A 166 -7.22 -23.55 -11.87
CA ILE A 166 -7.79 -23.92 -10.56
C ILE A 166 -8.00 -25.44 -10.48
N GLY A 167 -8.61 -26.03 -11.50
CA GLY A 167 -8.80 -27.49 -11.60
C GLY A 167 -7.48 -28.27 -11.60
N TYR A 168 -6.48 -27.77 -12.34
CA TYR A 168 -5.14 -28.35 -12.39
C TYR A 168 -4.44 -28.30 -11.02
N LEU A 169 -4.47 -27.16 -10.34
CA LEU A 169 -3.89 -26.98 -9.00
C LEU A 169 -4.58 -27.88 -7.97
N LEU A 170 -5.90 -27.98 -8.03
CA LEU A 170 -6.69 -28.85 -7.16
C LEU A 170 -6.33 -30.33 -7.39
N TYR A 171 -6.29 -30.78 -8.65
CA TYR A 171 -5.91 -32.14 -9.00
C TYR A 171 -4.51 -32.48 -8.47
N HIS A 172 -3.52 -31.65 -8.74
CA HIS A 172 -2.15 -31.88 -8.27
C HIS A 172 -2.06 -31.79 -6.73
N GLY A 173 -2.79 -30.88 -6.09
CA GLY A 173 -2.85 -30.78 -4.63
C GLY A 173 -3.37 -32.08 -3.99
N LEU A 174 -4.43 -32.66 -4.55
CA LEU A 174 -4.99 -33.92 -4.08
C LEU A 174 -4.07 -35.10 -4.38
N TYR A 175 -3.53 -35.18 -5.61
CA TYR A 175 -2.69 -36.29 -6.07
C TYR A 175 -1.36 -36.36 -5.33
N THR A 176 -0.66 -35.23 -5.18
CA THR A 176 0.65 -35.18 -4.53
C THR A 176 0.55 -35.00 -3.02
N ARG A 177 -0.62 -34.66 -2.48
CA ARG A 177 -0.88 -34.31 -1.07
C ARG A 177 0.02 -33.18 -0.55
N MET A 178 0.56 -32.35 -1.42
CA MET A 178 1.41 -31.20 -1.05
C MET A 178 0.56 -29.99 -0.71
N ARG A 179 0.69 -29.48 0.51
CA ARG A 179 -0.04 -28.29 1.00
C ARG A 179 0.22 -27.04 0.16
N ASN A 180 1.38 -26.95 -0.47
CA ASN A 180 1.76 -25.80 -1.27
C ASN A 180 0.83 -25.54 -2.46
N TYR A 181 0.33 -26.61 -3.11
CA TYR A 181 -0.66 -26.45 -4.19
C TYR A 181 -1.98 -25.86 -3.69
N PHE A 182 -2.41 -26.19 -2.47
CA PHE A 182 -3.60 -25.59 -1.88
C PHE A 182 -3.39 -24.10 -1.53
N TYR A 183 -2.20 -23.68 -1.09
CA TYR A 183 -1.91 -22.27 -0.88
C TYR A 183 -1.95 -21.47 -2.19
N ILE A 184 -1.42 -22.04 -3.29
CA ILE A 184 -1.48 -21.41 -4.61
C ILE A 184 -2.92 -21.38 -5.13
N LEU A 185 -3.70 -22.43 -4.89
CA LEU A 185 -5.12 -22.49 -5.23
C LEU A 185 -5.90 -21.37 -4.51
N ILE A 186 -5.71 -21.23 -3.19
CA ILE A 186 -6.33 -20.15 -2.40
C ILE A 186 -5.91 -18.78 -2.91
N PHE A 187 -4.63 -18.61 -3.28
CA PHE A 187 -4.15 -17.38 -3.88
C PHE A 187 -4.85 -17.06 -5.20
N ALA A 188 -4.94 -18.05 -6.12
CA ALA A 188 -5.56 -17.85 -7.43
C ALA A 188 -7.06 -17.51 -7.30
N VAL A 189 -7.81 -18.32 -6.53
CA VAL A 189 -9.24 -18.08 -6.28
C VAL A 189 -9.46 -16.75 -5.55
N GLY A 190 -8.67 -16.50 -4.50
CA GLY A 190 -8.75 -15.27 -3.72
C GLY A 190 -8.42 -14.02 -4.54
N SER A 191 -7.44 -14.09 -5.45
CA SER A 191 -7.08 -12.99 -6.36
C SER A 191 -8.21 -12.64 -7.31
N ILE A 192 -8.85 -13.65 -7.93
CA ILE A 192 -9.99 -13.45 -8.83
C ILE A 192 -11.18 -12.89 -8.05
N ALA A 193 -11.49 -13.48 -6.90
CA ALA A 193 -12.58 -13.02 -6.05
C ALA A 193 -12.36 -11.58 -5.57
N PHE A 194 -11.14 -11.24 -5.16
CA PHE A 194 -10.77 -9.88 -4.77
C PHE A 194 -10.96 -8.89 -5.92
N PHE A 195 -10.48 -9.22 -7.11
CA PHE A 195 -10.59 -8.34 -8.26
C PHE A 195 -12.04 -7.99 -8.59
N TYR A 196 -12.92 -9.01 -8.70
CA TYR A 196 -14.34 -8.77 -8.98
C TYR A 196 -15.09 -8.12 -7.82
N SER A 197 -14.71 -8.42 -6.57
CA SER A 197 -15.28 -7.76 -5.39
C SER A 197 -14.84 -6.30 -5.28
N ALA A 198 -13.62 -5.97 -5.66
CA ALA A 198 -13.10 -4.61 -5.63
C ALA A 198 -13.87 -3.69 -6.60
N ASP A 199 -14.13 -4.16 -7.80
CA ASP A 199 -14.97 -3.44 -8.78
C ASP A 199 -16.40 -3.23 -8.23
N PHE A 200 -17.00 -4.27 -7.66
CA PHE A 200 -18.32 -4.17 -7.03
C PHE A 200 -18.33 -3.16 -5.87
N VAL A 201 -17.33 -3.19 -5.00
CA VAL A 201 -17.23 -2.28 -3.85
C VAL A 201 -17.06 -0.85 -4.32
N LEU A 202 -16.18 -0.61 -5.30
CA LEU A 202 -15.95 0.73 -5.84
C LEU A 202 -17.24 1.32 -6.43
N ASN A 203 -18.01 0.51 -7.18
CA ASN A 203 -19.17 1.00 -7.92
C ASN A 203 -20.46 1.05 -7.11
N ASN A 204 -20.62 0.21 -6.08
CA ASN A 204 -21.90 0.03 -5.37
C ASN A 204 -21.85 0.30 -3.86
N VAL A 205 -20.67 0.26 -3.22
CA VAL A 205 -20.55 0.36 -1.76
C VAL A 205 -19.89 1.66 -1.33
N MET A 206 -18.91 2.15 -2.09
CA MET A 206 -18.18 3.38 -1.73
C MET A 206 -19.04 4.62 -1.90
N GLU A 207 -18.89 5.55 -0.95
CA GLU A 207 -19.54 6.87 -1.04
C GLU A 207 -18.99 7.66 -2.24
N PRO A 208 -19.84 8.49 -2.92
CA PRO A 208 -19.44 9.20 -4.14
C PRO A 208 -18.13 9.98 -4.01
N HIS A 209 -17.92 10.65 -2.88
CA HIS A 209 -16.71 11.45 -2.64
C HIS A 209 -15.43 10.59 -2.51
N GLN A 210 -15.53 9.35 -2.03
CA GLN A 210 -14.40 8.41 -1.94
C GLN A 210 -14.06 7.86 -3.33
N ARG A 211 -15.08 7.54 -4.13
CA ARG A 211 -14.92 7.07 -5.51
C ARG A 211 -14.26 8.13 -6.38
N VAL A 212 -14.69 9.39 -6.29
CA VAL A 212 -14.07 10.50 -7.03
C VAL A 212 -12.58 10.63 -6.70
N ARG A 213 -12.18 10.52 -5.44
CA ARG A 213 -10.76 10.57 -5.05
C ARG A 213 -9.92 9.46 -5.68
N ILE A 214 -10.48 8.26 -5.80
CA ILE A 214 -9.79 7.14 -6.47
C ILE A 214 -9.71 7.37 -7.97
N ASN A 215 -10.79 7.82 -8.59
CA ASN A 215 -10.83 8.10 -10.02
C ASN A 215 -9.85 9.22 -10.41
N VAL A 216 -9.78 10.29 -9.63
CA VAL A 216 -8.80 11.38 -9.82
C VAL A 216 -7.37 10.86 -9.69
N LEU A 217 -7.08 10.05 -8.67
CA LEU A 217 -5.76 9.44 -8.51
C LEU A 217 -5.35 8.57 -9.71
N LEU A 218 -6.30 7.81 -10.26
CA LEU A 218 -6.04 6.93 -11.40
C LEU A 218 -6.02 7.69 -12.74
N GLY A 219 -6.33 9.00 -12.73
CA GLY A 219 -6.43 9.83 -13.93
C GLY A 219 -7.62 9.47 -14.80
N LEU A 220 -8.71 8.98 -14.19
CA LEU A 220 -9.97 8.65 -14.86
C LEU A 220 -10.95 9.84 -14.87
N ASP A 221 -10.84 10.73 -13.91
CA ASP A 221 -11.63 11.96 -13.78
C ASP A 221 -10.70 13.16 -13.58
N GLU A 222 -10.96 14.26 -14.28
CA GLU A 222 -10.34 15.55 -14.05
C GLU A 222 -11.29 16.43 -13.21
N ASP A 223 -11.53 16.03 -11.95
CA ASP A 223 -12.36 16.86 -11.06
C ASP A 223 -11.54 18.06 -10.53
N LEU A 224 -11.38 19.05 -11.42
CA LEU A 224 -10.66 20.29 -11.12
C LEU A 224 -11.41 21.22 -10.15
N ALA A 225 -12.66 20.92 -9.81
CA ALA A 225 -13.48 21.72 -8.91
C ALA A 225 -13.70 21.09 -7.53
N GLY A 226 -13.40 19.76 -7.38
CA GLY A 226 -13.64 18.99 -6.17
C GLY A 226 -12.38 18.34 -5.59
N ALA A 227 -12.36 17.02 -5.53
CA ALA A 227 -11.27 16.26 -4.91
C ALA A 227 -9.90 16.44 -5.59
N GLY A 228 -9.87 16.68 -6.90
CA GLY A 228 -8.66 16.96 -7.68
C GLY A 228 -8.16 18.39 -7.53
N TYR A 229 -9.00 19.33 -7.12
CA TYR A 229 -8.64 20.74 -6.98
C TYR A 229 -7.44 20.94 -6.04
N ASN A 230 -7.47 20.31 -4.87
CA ASN A 230 -6.41 20.46 -3.89
C ASN A 230 -5.05 19.98 -4.41
N VAL A 231 -5.05 18.83 -5.12
CA VAL A 231 -3.83 18.27 -5.73
C VAL A 231 -3.33 19.19 -6.83
N HIS A 232 -4.22 19.60 -7.74
CA HIS A 232 -3.84 20.48 -8.85
C HIS A 232 -3.30 21.83 -8.35
N GLN A 233 -3.93 22.45 -7.34
CA GLN A 233 -3.43 23.69 -6.75
C GLN A 233 -2.10 23.48 -6.02
N SER A 234 -1.88 22.33 -5.37
CA SER A 234 -0.60 22.01 -4.73
C SER A 234 0.52 21.84 -5.74
N GLU A 235 0.24 21.19 -6.89
CA GLU A 235 1.20 21.05 -7.98
C GLU A 235 1.58 22.40 -8.60
N ILE A 236 0.59 23.31 -8.80
CA ILE A 236 0.83 24.68 -9.26
C ILE A 236 1.70 25.44 -8.23
N ALA A 237 1.39 25.31 -6.94
CA ALA A 237 2.17 25.96 -5.89
C ALA A 237 3.64 25.50 -5.92
N ILE A 238 3.89 24.20 -5.90
CA ILE A 238 5.25 23.62 -5.97
C ILE A 238 5.96 24.05 -7.27
N GLY A 239 5.29 23.93 -8.42
CA GLY A 239 5.84 24.31 -9.71
C GLY A 239 6.23 25.78 -9.77
N SER A 240 5.44 26.66 -9.12
CA SER A 240 5.70 28.09 -9.06
C SER A 240 6.93 28.47 -8.22
N GLY A 241 7.38 27.61 -7.30
CA GLY A 241 8.57 27.83 -6.49
C GLY A 241 9.89 27.68 -7.26
N GLY A 242 9.90 26.92 -8.35
CA GLY A 242 11.12 26.66 -9.14
C GLY A 242 12.26 26.05 -8.32
N LEU A 243 13.50 26.40 -8.63
CA LEU A 243 14.67 25.85 -7.93
C LEU A 243 14.90 26.44 -6.54
N LYS A 244 14.74 27.73 -6.37
CA LYS A 244 15.14 28.48 -5.14
C LYS A 244 13.96 28.94 -4.29
N GLY A 245 12.72 28.73 -4.74
CA GLY A 245 11.54 29.23 -4.08
C GLY A 245 11.31 30.75 -4.26
N LYS A 246 10.15 31.19 -3.78
CA LYS A 246 9.76 32.61 -3.75
C LYS A 246 10.25 33.34 -2.51
N GLY A 247 10.84 32.61 -1.56
CA GLY A 247 11.27 33.12 -0.26
C GLY A 247 10.23 32.89 0.84
N PHE A 248 10.71 32.83 2.07
CA PHE A 248 9.90 32.58 3.26
C PHE A 248 8.75 33.59 3.38
N LEU A 249 7.53 33.10 3.58
CA LEU A 249 6.29 33.88 3.61
C LEU A 249 6.00 34.72 2.35
N ASN A 250 6.59 34.39 1.20
CA ASN A 250 6.37 35.08 -0.08
C ASN A 250 5.62 34.21 -1.11
N GLY A 251 5.13 33.01 -0.71
CA GLY A 251 4.29 32.18 -1.54
C GLY A 251 3.00 32.89 -1.94
N THR A 252 2.70 32.97 -3.22
CA THR A 252 1.48 33.62 -3.73
C THR A 252 0.26 32.70 -3.61
N GLN A 253 0.42 31.42 -3.93
CA GLN A 253 -0.66 30.43 -3.83
C GLN A 253 -1.04 30.16 -2.37
N THR A 254 -0.02 30.05 -1.51
CA THR A 254 -0.18 29.80 -0.07
C THR A 254 -0.77 31.02 0.65
N LYS A 255 -0.32 32.25 0.38
CA LYS A 255 -0.89 33.47 0.99
C LYS A 255 -2.35 33.70 0.64
N LEU A 256 -2.72 33.44 -0.60
CA LEU A 256 -4.09 33.61 -1.09
C LEU A 256 -5.00 32.44 -0.73
N LYS A 257 -4.46 31.41 -0.04
CA LYS A 257 -5.18 30.22 0.39
C LYS A 257 -5.90 29.48 -0.74
N PHE A 258 -5.25 29.43 -1.92
CA PHE A 258 -5.78 28.67 -3.06
C PHE A 258 -5.71 27.15 -2.83
N VAL A 259 -4.78 26.68 -1.97
CA VAL A 259 -4.71 25.30 -1.53
C VAL A 259 -5.48 25.17 -0.22
N PRO A 260 -6.64 24.52 -0.19
CA PRO A 260 -7.33 24.20 1.06
C PRO A 260 -6.48 23.30 1.96
N GLU A 261 -6.63 23.44 3.28
CA GLU A 261 -5.91 22.65 4.30
C GLU A 261 -4.37 22.67 4.11
N GLN A 262 -3.81 23.76 3.60
CA GLN A 262 -2.37 23.91 3.36
C GLN A 262 -1.53 23.82 4.63
N ASP A 263 -2.06 24.28 5.78
CA ASP A 263 -1.33 24.31 7.05
C ASP A 263 -1.28 22.92 7.71
N THR A 264 -2.19 22.01 7.32
CA THR A 264 -2.33 20.66 7.87
C THR A 264 -1.83 19.61 6.90
N ASP A 265 -2.66 19.20 5.96
CA ASP A 265 -2.40 18.03 5.12
C ASP A 265 -1.51 18.34 3.92
N PHE A 266 -1.56 19.59 3.41
CA PHE A 266 -0.80 20.02 2.23
C PHE A 266 0.42 20.90 2.57
N ILE A 267 0.93 20.87 3.81
CA ILE A 267 2.04 21.73 4.24
C ILE A 267 3.29 21.62 3.35
N PHE A 268 3.54 20.46 2.75
CA PHE A 268 4.68 20.26 1.88
C PHE A 268 4.63 21.10 0.60
N CYS A 269 3.43 21.50 0.12
CA CYS A 269 3.31 22.43 -1.01
C CYS A 269 3.80 23.84 -0.66
N THR A 270 3.58 24.28 0.59
CA THR A 270 4.12 25.56 1.08
C THR A 270 5.65 25.56 1.08
N VAL A 271 6.26 24.44 1.55
CA VAL A 271 7.71 24.27 1.46
C VAL A 271 8.20 24.33 0.02
N GLY A 272 7.49 23.67 -0.90
CA GLY A 272 7.83 23.67 -2.33
C GLY A 272 7.69 25.04 -2.98
N GLU A 273 6.68 25.85 -2.61
CA GLU A 273 6.49 27.21 -3.14
C GLU A 273 7.51 28.20 -2.57
N GLU A 274 7.72 28.19 -1.25
CA GLU A 274 8.54 29.19 -0.57
C GLU A 274 10.04 28.92 -0.70
N GLU A 275 10.47 27.66 -0.52
CA GLU A 275 11.88 27.25 -0.50
C GLU A 275 12.31 26.54 -1.80
N GLY A 276 11.38 26.30 -2.73
CA GLY A 276 11.62 25.69 -4.02
C GLY A 276 12.08 24.22 -3.94
N PHE A 277 12.63 23.75 -5.04
CA PHE A 277 13.13 22.39 -5.14
C PHE A 277 14.23 22.07 -4.13
N VAL A 278 15.13 23.03 -3.88
CA VAL A 278 16.25 22.82 -2.94
C VAL A 278 15.73 22.64 -1.51
N GLY A 279 14.76 23.46 -1.09
CA GLY A 279 14.15 23.35 0.24
C GLY A 279 13.34 22.06 0.38
N ALA A 280 12.50 21.74 -0.60
CA ALA A 280 11.72 20.51 -0.62
C ALA A 280 12.63 19.25 -0.58
N ALA A 281 13.69 19.22 -1.40
CA ALA A 281 14.67 18.15 -1.37
C ALA A 281 15.40 18.07 -0.02
N GLY A 282 15.74 19.21 0.57
CA GLY A 282 16.35 19.29 1.90
C GLY A 282 15.47 18.66 2.99
N VAL A 283 14.17 18.95 2.98
CA VAL A 283 13.20 18.34 3.92
C VAL A 283 13.12 16.84 3.71
N LEU A 284 13.05 16.37 2.47
CA LEU A 284 13.03 14.92 2.18
C LEU A 284 14.32 14.23 2.62
N LEU A 285 15.47 14.86 2.44
CA LEU A 285 16.76 14.32 2.90
C LEU A 285 16.83 14.27 4.43
N LEU A 286 16.26 15.23 5.15
CA LEU A 286 16.15 15.19 6.62
C LEU A 286 15.24 14.03 7.09
N PHE A 287 14.11 13.81 6.44
CA PHE A 287 13.26 12.64 6.72
C PHE A 287 13.97 11.32 6.39
N LEU A 288 14.68 11.25 5.28
CA LEU A 288 15.49 10.08 4.93
C LEU A 288 16.56 9.81 6.00
N ALA A 289 17.26 10.84 6.45
CA ALA A 289 18.26 10.72 7.52
C ALA A 289 17.63 10.24 8.83
N LEU A 290 16.44 10.76 9.19
CA LEU A 290 15.67 10.31 10.35
C LEU A 290 15.30 8.82 10.23
N ILE A 291 14.74 8.40 9.09
CA ILE A 291 14.34 7.02 8.83
C ILE A 291 15.55 6.08 8.91
N LEU A 292 16.67 6.42 8.26
CA LEU A 292 17.90 5.63 8.32
C LEU A 292 18.45 5.56 9.75
N ARG A 293 18.32 6.65 10.51
CA ARG A 293 18.74 6.65 11.92
C ARG A 293 17.83 5.76 12.78
N LEU A 294 16.52 5.77 12.56
CA LEU A 294 15.58 4.90 13.26
C LEU A 294 15.86 3.41 12.96
N ILE A 295 16.15 3.06 11.70
CA ILE A 295 16.58 1.70 11.32
C ILE A 295 17.82 1.30 12.13
N LYS A 296 18.87 2.13 12.11
CA LYS A 296 20.11 1.86 12.81
C LYS A 296 19.92 1.70 14.32
N ILE A 297 19.02 2.50 14.92
CA ILE A 297 18.71 2.39 16.35
C ILE A 297 17.89 1.10 16.62
N ALA A 298 16.94 0.74 15.74
CA ALA A 298 16.14 -0.48 15.91
C ALA A 298 16.99 -1.75 15.78
N GLU A 299 17.91 -1.82 14.81
CA GLU A 299 18.76 -2.99 14.61
C GLU A 299 19.76 -3.21 15.75
N ARG A 300 20.19 -2.17 16.43
CA ARG A 300 21.13 -2.29 17.55
C ARG A 300 20.50 -2.65 18.90
N GLN A 301 19.14 -2.77 18.97
CA GLN A 301 18.44 -3.11 20.20
C GLN A 301 18.76 -4.56 20.65
N PRO A 302 19.20 -4.78 21.90
CA PRO A 302 19.50 -6.13 22.39
C PRO A 302 18.23 -6.94 22.65
N PHE A 303 17.14 -6.27 23.03
CA PHE A 303 15.88 -6.92 23.36
C PHE A 303 14.87 -6.82 22.20
N ARG A 304 14.13 -7.91 21.98
CA ARG A 304 13.08 -7.98 20.96
C ARG A 304 12.05 -6.87 21.10
N PHE A 305 11.68 -6.52 22.32
CA PHE A 305 10.72 -5.43 22.58
C PHE A 305 11.15 -4.10 21.94
N GLY A 306 12.39 -3.66 22.23
CA GLY A 306 12.92 -2.40 21.70
C GLY A 306 13.03 -2.41 20.18
N ARG A 307 13.45 -3.55 19.60
CA ARG A 307 13.54 -3.71 18.14
C ARG A 307 12.16 -3.63 17.48
N ILE A 308 11.18 -4.39 17.96
CA ILE A 308 9.82 -4.40 17.42
C ILE A 308 9.18 -3.01 17.53
N TYR A 309 9.29 -2.38 18.71
CA TYR A 309 8.77 -1.03 18.91
C TYR A 309 9.45 -0.03 17.96
N GLY A 310 10.77 -0.12 17.79
CA GLY A 310 11.52 0.71 16.85
C GLY A 310 11.04 0.57 15.41
N TYR A 311 10.73 -0.65 14.97
CA TYR A 311 10.15 -0.89 13.64
C TYR A 311 8.70 -0.41 13.52
N CYS A 312 7.91 -0.42 14.59
CA CYS A 312 6.60 0.22 14.61
C CYS A 312 6.72 1.73 14.41
N VAL A 313 7.62 2.38 15.15
CA VAL A 313 7.90 3.82 15.01
C VAL A 313 8.34 4.15 13.58
N LEU A 314 9.34 3.43 13.07
CA LEU A 314 9.83 3.57 11.71
C LEU A 314 8.71 3.47 10.67
N SER A 315 7.89 2.43 10.79
CA SER A 315 6.80 2.15 9.84
C SER A 315 5.77 3.29 9.82
N ILE A 316 5.39 3.80 10.98
CA ILE A 316 4.46 4.93 11.10
C ILE A 316 5.06 6.19 10.45
N PHE A 317 6.32 6.56 10.79
CA PHE A 317 6.96 7.73 10.20
C PHE A 317 7.10 7.61 8.68
N LEU A 318 7.59 6.46 8.20
CA LEU A 318 7.75 6.21 6.76
C LEU A 318 6.41 6.35 6.01
N PHE A 319 5.34 5.77 6.56
CA PHE A 319 4.03 5.82 5.94
C PHE A 319 3.48 7.24 5.88
N HIS A 320 3.58 8.01 6.98
CA HIS A 320 3.15 9.40 7.01
C HIS A 320 3.88 10.25 5.99
N VAL A 321 5.22 10.15 5.92
CA VAL A 321 6.03 10.90 4.95
C VAL A 321 5.67 10.49 3.52
N PHE A 322 5.60 9.19 3.24
CA PHE A 322 5.31 8.67 1.90
C PHE A 322 3.94 9.11 1.40
N ILE A 323 2.91 8.95 2.23
CA ILE A 323 1.55 9.30 1.81
C ILE A 323 1.35 10.82 1.75
N ASN A 324 1.84 11.59 2.73
CA ASN A 324 1.65 13.04 2.72
C ASN A 324 2.35 13.69 1.53
N VAL A 325 3.63 13.36 1.31
CA VAL A 325 4.37 13.90 0.15
C VAL A 325 3.78 13.37 -1.17
N GLY A 326 3.44 12.08 -1.22
CA GLY A 326 2.81 11.49 -2.39
C GLY A 326 1.46 12.14 -2.74
N MET A 327 0.64 12.48 -1.75
CA MET A 327 -0.64 13.14 -1.93
C MET A 327 -0.47 14.56 -2.53
N VAL A 328 0.49 15.31 -2.03
CA VAL A 328 0.79 16.67 -2.52
C VAL A 328 1.34 16.66 -3.95
N LEU A 329 2.02 15.58 -4.35
CA LEU A 329 2.56 15.36 -5.70
C LEU A 329 1.60 14.57 -6.63
N GLY A 330 0.36 14.33 -6.23
CA GLY A 330 -0.60 13.56 -7.03
C GLY A 330 -0.26 12.07 -7.22
N LEU A 331 0.69 11.51 -6.45
CA LEU A 331 1.11 10.10 -6.55
C LEU A 331 0.28 9.15 -5.68
N THR A 332 -0.41 9.68 -4.66
CA THR A 332 -1.27 8.92 -3.75
C THR A 332 -2.59 9.66 -3.56
N PRO A 333 -3.70 8.96 -3.22
CA PRO A 333 -4.99 9.62 -3.01
C PRO A 333 -4.93 10.61 -1.85
N VAL A 334 -5.78 11.65 -1.92
CA VAL A 334 -5.93 12.61 -0.83
C VAL A 334 -6.64 11.93 0.34
N ILE A 335 -5.87 11.62 1.38
CA ILE A 335 -6.34 10.86 2.55
C ILE A 335 -6.45 11.74 3.80
N GLY A 336 -5.74 12.86 3.84
CA GLY A 336 -5.75 13.77 4.98
C GLY A 336 -4.96 13.22 6.18
N ILE A 337 -3.65 13.00 6.01
CA ILE A 337 -2.75 12.62 7.11
C ILE A 337 -1.60 13.62 7.22
N PRO A 338 -1.24 14.01 8.47
CA PRO A 338 -0.25 15.05 8.68
C PRO A 338 1.18 14.59 8.37
N LEU A 339 2.02 15.51 7.91
CA LEU A 339 3.47 15.32 7.82
C LEU A 339 4.10 15.46 9.22
N PRO A 340 4.83 14.45 9.72
CA PRO A 340 5.40 14.49 11.07
C PRO A 340 6.22 15.75 11.34
N PHE A 341 5.95 16.43 12.43
CA PHE A 341 6.62 17.66 12.90
C PHE A 341 6.49 18.90 12.00
N PHE A 342 5.90 18.81 10.82
CA PHE A 342 5.67 19.92 9.89
C PHE A 342 4.23 20.40 9.91
N SER A 343 3.27 19.47 9.82
CA SER A 343 1.86 19.82 9.78
C SER A 343 1.38 20.47 11.05
N TYR A 344 0.58 21.52 10.92
CA TYR A 344 -0.09 22.15 12.06
C TYR A 344 -1.08 21.16 12.70
N GLY A 345 -0.90 20.93 14.01
CA GLY A 345 -1.79 20.07 14.78
C GLY A 345 -1.19 19.66 16.13
N GLY A 346 -1.79 20.13 17.22
CA GLY A 346 -1.29 19.83 18.55
C GLY A 346 -1.30 18.32 18.88
N SER A 347 -2.36 17.59 18.49
CA SER A 347 -2.47 16.15 18.74
C SER A 347 -1.47 15.33 17.94
N SER A 348 -1.20 15.71 16.69
CA SER A 348 -0.20 15.04 15.84
C SER A 348 1.22 15.27 16.35
N LEU A 349 1.55 16.51 16.74
CA LEU A 349 2.85 16.85 17.32
C LEU A 349 3.10 16.04 18.60
N TRP A 350 2.12 16.00 19.52
CA TRP A 350 2.23 15.17 20.72
C TRP A 350 2.37 13.69 20.40
N GLY A 351 1.56 13.17 19.48
CA GLY A 351 1.60 11.77 19.08
C GLY A 351 2.96 11.34 18.54
N PHE A 352 3.53 12.09 17.59
CA PHE A 352 4.86 11.79 17.02
C PHE A 352 5.98 11.99 18.04
N THR A 353 5.88 13.03 18.88
CA THR A 353 6.89 13.26 19.93
C THR A 353 6.90 12.13 20.93
N ILE A 354 5.75 11.71 21.47
CA ILE A 354 5.66 10.60 22.43
C ILE A 354 6.17 9.31 21.78
N LEU A 355 5.74 9.01 20.56
CA LEU A 355 6.14 7.82 19.80
C LEU A 355 7.67 7.75 19.66
N LEU A 356 8.31 8.86 19.25
CA LEU A 356 9.76 8.93 19.04
C LEU A 356 10.52 8.90 20.36
N PHE A 357 10.11 9.69 21.38
CA PHE A 357 10.86 9.80 22.63
C PHE A 357 10.77 8.54 23.50
N ILE A 358 9.67 7.78 23.45
CA ILE A 358 9.63 6.43 24.05
C ILE A 358 10.70 5.55 23.43
N PHE A 359 10.86 5.58 22.10
CA PHE A 359 11.89 4.78 21.44
C PHE A 359 13.31 5.23 21.82
N LEU A 360 13.56 6.52 21.86
CA LEU A 360 14.85 7.07 22.29
C LEU A 360 15.15 6.71 23.75
N ARG A 361 14.13 6.69 24.62
CA ARG A 361 14.29 6.26 26.02
C ARG A 361 14.62 4.77 26.14
N ILE A 362 13.98 3.92 25.33
CA ILE A 362 14.30 2.49 25.26
C ILE A 362 15.76 2.31 24.82
N ASP A 363 16.21 3.05 23.81
CA ASP A 363 17.60 3.00 23.35
C ASP A 363 18.59 3.48 24.39
N ALA A 364 18.30 4.55 25.12
CA ALA A 364 19.14 5.06 26.19
C ALA A 364 19.29 4.07 27.36
N SER A 365 18.22 3.34 27.68
CA SER A 365 18.23 2.35 28.77
C SER A 365 19.07 1.08 28.44
N ARG A 366 19.43 0.87 27.18
CA ARG A 366 20.25 -0.25 26.71
C ARG A 366 21.60 -0.39 27.49
N ASN A 367 22.23 0.73 27.79
CA ASN A 367 23.55 0.75 28.43
C ASN A 367 23.49 0.43 29.93
N PHE A 368 22.32 0.39 30.55
CA PHE A 368 22.16 0.05 31.97
C PHE A 368 21.94 -1.43 32.21
N THR A 369 21.83 -2.24 31.16
CA THR A 369 21.56 -3.69 31.23
C THR A 369 22.75 -4.55 30.81
N ASN A 370 23.87 -3.92 30.45
CA ASN A 370 25.19 -4.53 30.31
C ASN A 370 26.06 -4.18 31.55
#